data_c1cf7422029b95ee83d355eff1a39ab7
#
_entry.id   c1cf7422029b95ee83d355eff1a39ab7
#
_cell.length_a   1.000
_cell.length_b   1.000
_cell.length_c   1.000
_cell.angle_alpha   90.00
_cell.angle_beta   90.00
_cell.angle_gamma   90.00
#
_symmetry.space_group_name_H-M   'P 1'
#
loop_
_entity.id
_entity.type
_entity.pdbx_description
1 polymer ?
#
loop_
_entity_poly.entity_id
_entity_poly.type
_entity_poly.pdbx_seq_one_letter_code
_entity_poly.pdbx_strand_id
1 'polypeptide(L)'
;VFGTSKMAKAHVVDTLAKVIRNFDIVAIQEVRAKSPDVIPSFIKHVNADGSSYQYVIGPRLGRTTSKEQYTFLYDTRRIEVDTTSVGTMQDPGDRLHRPPLFVRFRSRMLPPEQSFTFWMINIHTDPDEVPEEVDALADAFLALKLARPDEDDIILLGDLNAAPKQFGRLGTLHDITWAVSGTTTNTRRTKTYDNLVFERTTTAEYTGRWGVLDLQSTYGLSLQQALE
;
A
#
# COMPACT_ATOMS: atom_id res chain seq x y z
N VAL A 1 -11.42 -1.69 7.00
CA VAL A 1 -11.03 -0.97 8.22
C VAL A 1 -10.21 -1.87 9.14
N PHE A 2 -8.99 -1.44 9.48
CA PHE A 2 -8.12 -2.15 10.42
C PHE A 2 -8.15 -1.46 11.79
N GLY A 3 -8.60 -2.17 12.84
CA GLY A 3 -8.79 -1.57 14.17
C GLY A 3 -9.02 -2.59 15.27
N THR A 4 -9.32 -2.11 16.47
CA THR A 4 -9.51 -2.95 17.67
C THR A 4 -10.61 -3.99 17.52
N SER A 5 -11.71 -3.66 16.83
CA SER A 5 -12.80 -4.61 16.57
C SER A 5 -12.38 -5.78 15.67
N LYS A 6 -11.50 -5.52 14.67
CA LYS A 6 -10.93 -6.58 13.83
C LYS A 6 -9.93 -7.41 14.61
N MET A 7 -9.09 -6.79 15.43
CA MET A 7 -8.13 -7.47 16.32
C MET A 7 -8.79 -8.36 17.38
N ALA A 8 -10.04 -8.08 17.77
CA ALA A 8 -10.79 -8.92 18.70
C ALA A 8 -11.32 -10.22 18.08
N LYS A 9 -11.26 -10.36 16.75
CA LYS A 9 -11.71 -11.55 16.02
C LYS A 9 -10.51 -12.46 15.68
N ALA A 10 -10.22 -13.45 16.53
CA ALA A 10 -9.05 -14.31 16.37
C ALA A 10 -8.94 -14.92 14.97
N HIS A 11 -10.03 -15.47 14.42
CA HIS A 11 -10.03 -16.09 13.09
C HIS A 11 -9.71 -15.10 11.96
N VAL A 12 -10.09 -13.84 12.10
CA VAL A 12 -9.74 -12.77 11.13
C VAL A 12 -8.24 -12.45 11.24
N VAL A 13 -7.74 -12.27 12.46
CA VAL A 13 -6.32 -11.99 12.71
C VAL A 13 -5.44 -13.12 12.19
N ASP A 14 -5.81 -14.38 12.44
CA ASP A 14 -5.08 -15.56 11.96
C ASP A 14 -5.06 -15.63 10.42
N THR A 15 -6.19 -15.35 9.78
CA THR A 15 -6.29 -15.33 8.32
C THR A 15 -5.42 -14.20 7.73
N LEU A 16 -5.52 -13.00 8.28
CA LEU A 16 -4.71 -11.87 7.82
C LEU A 16 -3.22 -12.11 8.04
N ALA A 17 -2.82 -12.71 9.16
CA ALA A 17 -1.43 -13.09 9.39
C ALA A 17 -0.91 -14.08 8.34
N LYS A 18 -1.72 -15.07 7.94
CA LYS A 18 -1.40 -15.98 6.84
C LYS A 18 -1.27 -15.25 5.50
N VAL A 19 -2.15 -14.27 5.23
CA VAL A 19 -2.04 -13.43 4.02
C VAL A 19 -0.72 -12.68 4.01
N ILE A 20 -0.40 -11.95 5.09
CA ILE A 20 0.83 -11.15 5.18
C ILE A 20 2.07 -11.98 4.88
N ARG A 21 2.17 -13.17 5.43
CA ARG A 21 3.35 -14.07 5.28
C ARG A 21 3.64 -14.52 3.84
N ASN A 22 2.75 -14.26 2.89
CA ASN A 22 3.01 -14.56 1.48
C ASN A 22 3.76 -13.43 0.74
N PHE A 23 3.98 -12.27 1.37
CA PHE A 23 4.52 -11.09 0.72
C PHE A 23 5.72 -10.53 1.47
N ASP A 24 6.70 -10.03 0.73
CA ASP A 24 7.88 -9.39 1.32
C ASP A 24 7.54 -8.00 1.89
N ILE A 25 6.62 -7.28 1.23
CA ILE A 25 6.08 -5.99 1.68
C ILE A 25 4.56 -5.99 1.50
N VAL A 26 3.84 -5.46 2.48
CA VAL A 26 2.39 -5.26 2.42
C VAL A 26 2.05 -3.82 2.81
N ALA A 27 1.40 -3.09 1.92
CA ALA A 27 0.81 -1.80 2.22
C ALA A 27 -0.61 -1.99 2.77
N ILE A 28 -0.90 -1.36 3.88
CA ILE A 28 -2.23 -1.40 4.50
C ILE A 28 -2.74 0.04 4.62
N GLN A 29 -3.98 0.23 4.19
CA GLN A 29 -4.77 1.44 4.36
C GLN A 29 -5.80 1.23 5.46
N GLU A 30 -6.54 2.29 5.79
CA GLU A 30 -7.65 2.24 6.75
C GLU A 30 -7.29 1.74 8.15
N VAL A 31 -6.08 2.01 8.65
CA VAL A 31 -5.76 1.77 10.06
C VAL A 31 -6.44 2.87 10.86
N ARG A 32 -7.66 2.59 11.36
CA ARG A 32 -8.52 3.57 12.04
C ARG A 32 -8.43 3.52 13.56
N ALA A 33 -7.67 2.57 14.11
CA ALA A 33 -7.46 2.46 15.56
C ALA A 33 -6.88 3.75 16.15
N LYS A 34 -7.43 4.18 17.29
CA LYS A 34 -6.83 5.25 18.09
C LYS A 34 -5.70 4.73 18.98
N SER A 35 -5.77 3.45 19.40
CA SER A 35 -4.68 2.79 20.15
C SER A 35 -3.46 2.60 19.26
N PRO A 36 -2.27 3.01 19.69
CA PRO A 36 -1.02 2.78 18.97
C PRO A 36 -0.62 1.30 18.97
N ASP A 37 -1.24 0.47 19.82
CA ASP A 37 -0.84 -0.92 20.03
C ASP A 37 -1.39 -1.90 18.97
N VAL A 38 -2.31 -1.44 18.10
CA VAL A 38 -2.99 -2.33 17.15
C VAL A 38 -2.01 -2.94 16.16
N ILE A 39 -1.16 -2.16 15.52
CA ILE A 39 -0.16 -2.70 14.58
C ILE A 39 0.93 -3.50 15.29
N PRO A 40 1.53 -3.03 16.42
CA PRO A 40 2.45 -3.87 17.21
C PRO A 40 1.88 -5.21 17.63
N SER A 41 0.61 -5.24 18.08
CA SER A 41 -0.07 -6.48 18.46
C SER A 41 -0.30 -7.40 17.26
N PHE A 42 -0.68 -6.84 16.11
CA PHE A 42 -0.84 -7.62 14.88
C PHE A 42 0.48 -8.22 14.40
N ILE A 43 1.58 -7.47 14.44
CA ILE A 43 2.93 -7.96 14.10
C ILE A 43 3.33 -9.15 14.99
N LYS A 44 2.97 -9.14 16.28
CA LYS A 44 3.21 -10.32 17.15
C LYS A 44 2.48 -11.57 16.63
N HIS A 45 1.24 -11.44 16.14
CA HIS A 45 0.52 -12.54 15.51
C HIS A 45 1.16 -12.97 14.18
N VAL A 46 1.57 -12.03 13.35
CA VAL A 46 2.27 -12.32 12.10
C VAL A 46 3.56 -13.10 12.37
N ASN A 47 4.30 -12.76 13.41
CA ASN A 47 5.58 -13.38 13.75
C ASN A 47 5.46 -14.63 14.65
N ALA A 48 4.24 -15.05 15.02
CA ALA A 48 4.04 -16.19 15.92
C ALA A 48 4.53 -17.54 15.35
N ASP A 49 4.73 -17.64 14.04
CA ASP A 49 5.29 -18.82 13.36
C ASP A 49 6.81 -18.77 13.17
N GLY A 50 7.49 -17.76 13.72
CA GLY A 50 8.93 -17.55 13.53
C GLY A 50 9.27 -16.64 12.36
N SER A 51 8.28 -16.05 11.69
CA SER A 51 8.48 -14.97 10.70
C SER A 51 9.13 -13.73 11.35
N SER A 52 9.68 -12.84 10.55
CA SER A 52 10.42 -11.66 11.04
C SER A 52 9.91 -10.37 10.37
N TYR A 53 8.63 -10.07 10.57
CA TYR A 53 8.04 -8.84 10.06
C TYR A 53 8.24 -7.68 11.04
N GLN A 54 8.45 -6.52 10.45
CA GLN A 54 8.43 -5.21 11.10
C GLN A 54 7.43 -4.32 10.37
N TYR A 55 7.26 -3.08 10.85
CA TYR A 55 6.33 -2.14 10.25
C TYR A 55 6.86 -0.71 10.26
N VAL A 56 6.35 0.09 9.32
CA VAL A 56 6.43 1.54 9.30
C VAL A 56 5.00 2.06 9.28
N ILE A 57 4.68 3.06 10.11
CA ILE A 57 3.34 3.64 10.20
C ILE A 57 3.43 5.16 10.12
N GLY A 58 2.55 5.76 9.31
CA GLY A 58 2.40 7.19 9.17
C GLY A 58 1.52 7.83 10.25
N PRO A 59 1.37 9.16 10.22
CA PRO A 59 0.48 9.89 11.12
C PRO A 59 -1.00 9.58 10.85
N ARG A 60 -1.87 9.97 11.77
CA ARG A 60 -3.33 9.90 11.59
C ARG A 60 -3.80 11.09 10.74
N LEU A 61 -4.31 10.80 9.54
CA LEU A 61 -4.68 11.79 8.53
C LEU A 61 -6.17 11.71 8.19
N GLY A 62 -6.71 12.76 7.65
CA GLY A 62 -8.09 12.90 7.20
C GLY A 62 -8.73 14.20 7.67
N ARG A 63 -9.58 14.80 6.83
CA ARG A 63 -10.29 16.05 7.10
C ARG A 63 -11.48 15.88 8.06
N THR A 64 -11.94 14.64 8.27
CA THR A 64 -13.07 14.31 9.14
C THR A 64 -12.61 13.72 10.48
N THR A 65 -13.56 13.41 11.36
CA THR A 65 -13.30 12.67 12.60
C THR A 65 -12.83 11.23 12.35
N SER A 66 -13.09 10.68 11.17
CA SER A 66 -12.68 9.34 10.73
C SER A 66 -11.27 9.35 10.15
N LYS A 67 -10.29 9.62 11.02
CA LYS A 67 -8.87 9.64 10.62
C LYS A 67 -8.32 8.23 10.48
N GLU A 68 -7.43 8.06 9.50
CA GLU A 68 -6.73 6.81 9.19
C GLU A 68 -5.22 6.98 9.25
N GLN A 69 -4.50 5.86 9.29
CA GLN A 69 -3.07 5.78 9.09
C GLN A 69 -2.78 4.81 7.95
N TYR A 70 -1.69 5.09 7.25
CA TYR A 70 -1.06 4.14 6.33
C TYR A 70 0.04 3.40 7.06
N THR A 71 0.23 2.12 6.73
CA THR A 71 1.35 1.34 7.23
C THR A 71 1.91 0.44 6.14
N PHE A 72 3.21 0.17 6.22
CA PHE A 72 3.85 -0.92 5.50
C PHE A 72 4.29 -1.97 6.51
N LEU A 73 3.99 -3.24 6.24
CA LEU A 73 4.58 -4.38 6.93
C LEU A 73 5.61 -5.01 6.00
N TYR A 74 6.75 -5.44 6.51
CA TYR A 74 7.82 -6.00 5.67
C TYR A 74 8.60 -7.10 6.39
N ASP A 75 9.00 -8.15 5.64
CA ASP A 75 9.88 -9.21 6.15
C ASP A 75 11.33 -8.71 6.22
N THR A 76 11.87 -8.52 7.41
CA THR A 76 13.22 -7.97 7.63
C THR A 76 14.34 -8.87 7.13
N ARG A 77 14.06 -10.13 6.85
CA ARG A 77 15.04 -11.06 6.24
C ARG A 77 15.26 -10.76 4.76
N ARG A 78 14.27 -10.15 4.11
CA ARG A 78 14.24 -9.92 2.66
C ARG A 78 14.29 -8.44 2.29
N ILE A 79 13.81 -7.58 3.18
CA ILE A 79 13.63 -6.14 2.93
C ILE A 79 14.30 -5.33 4.02
N GLU A 80 14.97 -4.28 3.62
CA GLU A 80 15.49 -3.21 4.47
C GLU A 80 14.72 -1.93 4.22
N VAL A 81 14.49 -1.17 5.27
CA VAL A 81 13.86 0.14 5.22
C VAL A 81 14.90 1.21 5.55
N ASP A 82 14.97 2.24 4.72
CA ASP A 82 15.63 3.48 5.11
C ASP A 82 14.68 4.26 6.04
N THR A 83 14.90 4.13 7.34
CA THR A 83 14.06 4.78 8.36
C THR A 83 14.10 6.30 8.30
N THR A 84 15.13 6.90 7.67
CA THR A 84 15.24 8.35 7.47
C THR A 84 14.40 8.84 6.29
N SER A 85 13.95 7.93 5.44
CA SER A 85 13.16 8.21 4.26
C SER A 85 11.65 8.27 4.52
N VAL A 86 11.21 7.87 5.71
CA VAL A 86 9.78 7.79 6.04
C VAL A 86 9.18 9.19 6.10
N GLY A 87 8.17 9.44 5.26
CA GLY A 87 7.54 10.75 5.20
C GLY A 87 6.10 10.72 4.73
N THR A 88 5.42 11.84 4.95
CA THR A 88 4.10 12.13 4.39
C THR A 88 4.26 13.20 3.32
N MET A 89 3.62 13.00 2.17
CA MET A 89 3.67 13.96 1.07
C MET A 89 3.16 15.33 1.50
N GLN A 90 3.84 16.38 1.05
CA GLN A 90 3.35 17.75 1.23
C GLN A 90 2.18 17.98 0.27
N ASP A 91 1.11 18.54 0.78
CA ASP A 91 -0.08 18.89 0.01
C ASP A 91 -0.51 20.35 0.31
N PRO A 92 0.25 21.33 -0.16
CA PRO A 92 -0.02 22.74 0.14
C PRO A 92 -1.36 23.25 -0.41
N GLY A 93 -1.91 22.54 -1.40
CA GLY A 93 -3.22 22.84 -1.98
C GLY A 93 -4.39 22.15 -1.28
N ASP A 94 -4.13 21.35 -0.25
CA ASP A 94 -5.14 20.52 0.47
C ASP A 94 -6.08 19.74 -0.48
N ARG A 95 -5.48 19.18 -1.56
CA ARG A 95 -6.21 18.42 -2.58
C ARG A 95 -6.39 16.95 -2.22
N LEU A 96 -5.60 16.44 -1.27
CA LEU A 96 -5.64 15.06 -0.82
C LEU A 96 -6.35 14.98 0.53
N HIS A 97 -7.38 14.19 0.65
CA HIS A 97 -8.08 13.96 1.91
C HIS A 97 -7.12 13.40 2.97
N ARG A 98 -6.19 12.56 2.52
CA ARG A 98 -5.15 11.90 3.31
C ARG A 98 -3.85 11.87 2.51
N PRO A 99 -2.94 12.84 2.71
CA PRO A 99 -1.66 12.85 2.01
C PRO A 99 -0.92 11.51 2.15
N PRO A 100 -0.34 10.97 1.06
CA PRO A 100 0.28 9.64 1.03
C PRO A 100 1.47 9.49 1.98
N LEU A 101 1.65 8.28 2.50
CA LEU A 101 2.88 7.86 3.16
C LEU A 101 3.87 7.36 2.10
N PHE A 102 5.10 7.87 2.13
CA PHE A 102 6.18 7.35 1.28
C PHE A 102 7.35 6.83 2.10
N VAL A 103 7.99 5.78 1.59
CA VAL A 103 9.11 5.08 2.26
C VAL A 103 10.04 4.52 1.19
N ARG A 104 11.37 4.61 1.41
CA ARG A 104 12.37 3.93 0.58
C ARG A 104 12.71 2.55 1.15
N PHE A 105 12.70 1.56 0.27
CA PHE A 105 13.03 0.17 0.58
C PHE A 105 14.23 -0.30 -0.23
N ARG A 106 14.88 -1.35 0.26
CA ARG A 106 15.93 -2.10 -0.44
C ARG A 106 15.70 -3.60 -0.26
N SER A 107 15.83 -4.36 -1.35
CA SER A 107 15.89 -5.82 -1.30
C SER A 107 17.20 -6.28 -0.64
N ARG A 108 17.15 -7.31 0.19
CA ARG A 108 18.30 -7.98 0.81
C ARG A 108 18.73 -9.24 0.06
N MET A 109 18.17 -9.49 -1.13
CA MET A 109 18.41 -10.72 -1.88
C MET A 109 19.76 -10.74 -2.59
N LEU A 110 20.41 -9.56 -2.74
CA LEU A 110 21.71 -9.36 -3.35
C LEU A 110 22.57 -8.45 -2.45
N PRO A 111 23.88 -8.36 -2.68
CA PRO A 111 24.74 -7.37 -2.03
C PRO A 111 24.18 -5.94 -2.22
N PRO A 112 24.40 -5.03 -1.27
CA PRO A 112 23.77 -3.69 -1.26
C PRO A 112 23.92 -2.90 -2.58
N GLU A 113 25.08 -3.00 -3.21
CA GLU A 113 25.41 -2.29 -4.46
C GLU A 113 24.73 -2.88 -5.72
N GLN A 114 24.14 -4.07 -5.62
CA GLN A 114 23.42 -4.76 -6.69
C GLN A 114 21.94 -4.95 -6.36
N SER A 115 21.52 -4.49 -5.18
CA SER A 115 20.17 -4.70 -4.69
C SER A 115 19.21 -3.70 -5.30
N PHE A 116 18.03 -4.18 -5.65
CA PHE A 116 16.89 -3.34 -6.02
C PHE A 116 16.53 -2.42 -4.86
N THR A 117 16.58 -1.11 -5.10
CA THR A 117 16.08 -0.06 -4.23
C THR A 117 14.90 0.63 -4.89
N PHE A 118 13.93 1.12 -4.11
CA PHE A 118 12.72 1.71 -4.66
C PHE A 118 11.96 2.51 -3.61
N TRP A 119 11.19 3.48 -4.07
CA TRP A 119 10.20 4.18 -3.27
C TRP A 119 8.83 3.54 -3.39
N MET A 120 8.11 3.46 -2.28
CA MET A 120 6.68 3.14 -2.28
C MET A 120 5.87 4.30 -1.73
N ILE A 121 4.79 4.65 -2.43
CA ILE A 121 3.81 5.67 -2.05
C ILE A 121 2.50 4.95 -1.74
N ASN A 122 2.08 4.93 -0.47
CA ASN A 122 0.86 4.28 -0.01
C ASN A 122 -0.29 5.30 0.10
N ILE A 123 -1.40 5.04 -0.59
CA ILE A 123 -2.54 5.94 -0.71
C ILE A 123 -3.88 5.23 -0.52
N HIS A 124 -4.86 5.96 0.00
CA HIS A 124 -6.28 5.64 -0.04
C HIS A 124 -7.04 6.93 -0.36
N THR A 125 -7.55 7.04 -1.57
CA THR A 125 -8.34 8.19 -2.00
C THR A 125 -9.72 8.19 -1.36
N ASP A 126 -10.30 9.35 -1.21
CA ASP A 126 -11.70 9.47 -0.78
C ASP A 126 -12.63 9.15 -1.98
N PRO A 127 -13.61 8.24 -1.83
CA PRO A 127 -14.49 7.86 -2.94
C PRO A 127 -15.32 9.02 -3.51
N ASP A 128 -15.52 10.09 -2.75
CA ASP A 128 -16.27 11.27 -3.18
C ASP A 128 -15.38 12.33 -3.88
N GLU A 129 -14.03 12.22 -3.76
CA GLU A 129 -13.06 13.19 -4.29
C GLU A 129 -12.09 12.56 -5.32
N VAL A 130 -12.40 11.37 -5.85
CA VAL A 130 -11.50 10.57 -6.70
C VAL A 130 -10.84 11.34 -7.86
N PRO A 131 -11.58 12.12 -8.70
CA PRO A 131 -10.95 12.78 -9.84
C PRO A 131 -9.87 13.78 -9.41
N GLU A 132 -10.13 14.59 -8.39
CA GLU A 132 -9.24 15.60 -7.86
C GLU A 132 -8.03 14.96 -7.19
N GLU A 133 -8.25 13.92 -6.38
CA GLU A 133 -7.18 13.22 -5.67
C GLU A 133 -6.27 12.44 -6.61
N VAL A 134 -6.80 11.73 -7.59
CA VAL A 134 -5.98 10.99 -8.58
C VAL A 134 -5.13 11.96 -9.42
N ASP A 135 -5.66 13.14 -9.77
CA ASP A 135 -4.88 14.19 -10.44
C ASP A 135 -3.79 14.76 -9.50
N ALA A 136 -4.08 14.92 -8.20
CA ALA A 136 -3.10 15.35 -7.21
C ALA A 136 -2.00 14.30 -6.99
N LEU A 137 -2.32 13.01 -7.12
CA LEU A 137 -1.34 11.92 -7.04
C LEU A 137 -0.31 11.98 -8.18
N ALA A 138 -0.68 12.50 -9.36
CA ALA A 138 0.31 12.76 -10.41
C ALA A 138 1.36 13.78 -9.95
N ASP A 139 0.94 14.84 -9.26
CA ASP A 139 1.87 15.83 -8.71
C ASP A 139 2.73 15.24 -7.58
N ALA A 140 2.14 14.42 -6.70
CA ALA A 140 2.85 13.74 -5.64
C ALA A 140 3.94 12.80 -6.19
N PHE A 141 3.62 12.01 -7.22
CA PHE A 141 4.57 11.13 -7.91
C PHE A 141 5.74 11.93 -8.51
N LEU A 142 5.44 12.97 -9.27
CA LEU A 142 6.45 13.83 -9.89
C LEU A 142 7.29 14.60 -8.85
N ALA A 143 6.68 15.06 -7.76
CA ALA A 143 7.39 15.75 -6.68
C ALA A 143 8.41 14.83 -6.00
N LEU A 144 8.06 13.55 -5.73
CA LEU A 144 9.02 12.59 -5.19
C LEU A 144 10.16 12.33 -6.17
N LYS A 145 9.85 12.10 -7.44
CA LYS A 145 10.84 11.89 -8.50
C LYS A 145 11.82 13.05 -8.62
N LEU A 146 11.32 14.28 -8.54
CA LEU A 146 12.16 15.49 -8.62
C LEU A 146 13.01 15.68 -7.35
N ALA A 147 12.44 15.39 -6.17
CA ALA A 147 13.12 15.57 -4.89
C ALA A 147 14.19 14.50 -4.63
N ARG A 148 14.07 13.34 -5.29
CA ARG A 148 14.92 12.16 -5.05
C ARG A 148 15.45 11.59 -6.37
N PRO A 149 16.25 12.33 -7.12
CA PRO A 149 16.79 11.91 -8.41
C PRO A 149 17.86 10.79 -8.29
N ASP A 150 18.24 10.43 -7.07
CA ASP A 150 19.13 9.31 -6.73
C ASP A 150 18.42 7.94 -6.78
N GLU A 151 17.10 7.92 -6.96
CA GLU A 151 16.28 6.71 -7.03
C GLU A 151 15.07 6.96 -7.92
N ASP A 152 15.01 6.30 -9.07
CA ASP A 152 13.96 6.50 -10.08
C ASP A 152 12.87 5.42 -10.07
N ASP A 153 13.05 4.36 -9.28
CA ASP A 153 12.04 3.35 -9.04
C ASP A 153 11.00 3.82 -8.02
N ILE A 154 9.86 4.27 -8.51
CA ILE A 154 8.74 4.76 -7.68
C ILE A 154 7.51 3.92 -7.97
N ILE A 155 6.96 3.30 -6.92
CA ILE A 155 5.74 2.49 -6.97
C ILE A 155 4.66 3.17 -6.12
N LEU A 156 3.66 3.77 -6.76
CA LEU A 156 2.46 4.28 -6.10
C LEU A 156 1.45 3.14 -6.02
N LEU A 157 0.92 2.87 -4.83
CA LEU A 157 -0.01 1.75 -4.64
C LEU A 157 -1.04 2.05 -3.56
N GLY A 158 -2.15 1.35 -3.64
CA GLY A 158 -3.20 1.40 -2.63
C GLY A 158 -4.60 1.34 -3.21
N ASP A 159 -5.57 1.72 -2.38
CA ASP A 159 -6.95 1.89 -2.78
C ASP A 159 -7.15 3.26 -3.43
N LEU A 160 -7.17 3.26 -4.76
CA LEU A 160 -7.37 4.47 -5.56
C LEU A 160 -8.85 4.81 -5.76
N ASN A 161 -9.76 3.98 -5.28
CA ASN A 161 -11.20 4.06 -5.56
C ASN A 161 -11.52 4.28 -7.06
N ALA A 162 -10.58 3.95 -7.93
CA ALA A 162 -10.58 4.22 -9.37
C ALA A 162 -10.09 3.02 -10.16
N ALA A 163 -10.78 2.71 -11.25
CA ALA A 163 -10.25 1.80 -12.28
C ALA A 163 -9.27 2.56 -13.19
N PRO A 164 -8.36 1.87 -13.90
CA PRO A 164 -7.34 2.52 -14.73
C PRO A 164 -7.86 3.59 -15.71
N LYS A 165 -9.05 3.40 -16.27
CA LYS A 165 -9.70 4.39 -17.15
C LYS A 165 -10.06 5.72 -16.45
N GLN A 166 -10.00 5.75 -15.12
CA GLN A 166 -10.32 6.90 -14.26
C GLN A 166 -9.06 7.53 -13.65
N PHE A 167 -7.86 7.10 -14.06
CA PHE A 167 -6.60 7.62 -13.52
C PHE A 167 -6.25 9.04 -13.99
N GLY A 168 -7.13 9.68 -14.79
CA GLY A 168 -6.98 11.08 -15.16
C GLY A 168 -5.54 11.44 -15.53
N ARG A 169 -5.02 12.50 -14.94
CA ARG A 169 -3.66 12.99 -15.17
C ARG A 169 -2.58 11.95 -14.76
N LEU A 170 -2.78 11.19 -13.68
CA LEU A 170 -1.83 10.15 -13.26
C LEU A 170 -1.60 9.12 -14.38
N GLY A 171 -2.67 8.67 -15.03
CA GLY A 171 -2.60 7.71 -16.14
C GLY A 171 -2.04 8.27 -17.45
N THR A 172 -1.86 9.60 -17.56
CA THR A 172 -1.30 10.26 -18.76
C THR A 172 0.16 10.70 -18.57
N LEU A 173 0.75 10.49 -17.41
CA LEU A 173 2.18 10.74 -17.22
C LEU A 173 3.00 9.88 -18.18
N HIS A 174 4.15 10.41 -18.60
CA HIS A 174 5.04 9.70 -19.51
C HIS A 174 5.46 8.35 -18.91
N ASP A 175 5.36 7.31 -19.71
CA ASP A 175 5.78 5.93 -19.39
C ASP A 175 5.08 5.28 -18.18
N ILE A 176 4.04 5.89 -17.64
CA ILE A 176 3.25 5.30 -16.56
C ILE A 176 2.54 4.04 -17.03
N THR A 177 2.60 3.03 -16.21
CA THR A 177 1.86 1.77 -16.33
C THR A 177 1.26 1.38 -14.98
N TRP A 178 0.41 0.37 -15.01
CA TRP A 178 -0.24 -0.19 -13.82
C TRP A 178 -0.31 -1.71 -13.89
N ALA A 179 -0.24 -2.35 -12.73
CA ALA A 179 -0.22 -3.80 -12.65
C ALA A 179 -1.61 -4.40 -12.89
N VAL A 180 -2.64 -3.88 -12.24
CA VAL A 180 -3.98 -4.49 -12.25
C VAL A 180 -4.85 -3.91 -13.35
N SER A 181 -5.28 -4.76 -14.28
CA SER A 181 -6.17 -4.40 -15.39
C SER A 181 -7.13 -5.54 -15.71
N GLY A 182 -8.37 -5.19 -16.10
CA GLY A 182 -9.36 -6.16 -16.58
C GLY A 182 -9.93 -7.09 -15.50
N THR A 183 -9.70 -6.82 -14.21
CA THR A 183 -10.26 -7.60 -13.10
C THR A 183 -10.74 -6.70 -11.97
N THR A 184 -11.54 -7.27 -11.07
CA THR A 184 -12.02 -6.59 -9.87
C THR A 184 -11.10 -6.88 -8.69
N THR A 185 -10.92 -5.91 -7.79
CA THR A 185 -10.04 -6.02 -6.62
C THR A 185 -10.80 -6.10 -5.30
N ASN A 186 -12.02 -5.59 -5.25
CA ASN A 186 -12.81 -5.65 -4.03
C ASN A 186 -13.35 -7.07 -3.75
N THR A 187 -13.56 -7.39 -2.47
CA THR A 187 -14.04 -8.71 -2.01
C THR A 187 -15.38 -9.13 -2.63
N ARG A 188 -16.23 -8.19 -3.01
CA ARG A 188 -17.53 -8.45 -3.67
C ARG A 188 -17.38 -8.71 -5.17
N ARG A 189 -16.19 -8.59 -5.74
CA ARG A 189 -15.89 -8.78 -7.17
C ARG A 189 -16.73 -7.90 -8.10
N THR A 190 -16.95 -6.66 -7.72
CA THR A 190 -17.79 -5.70 -8.46
C THR A 190 -17.04 -4.48 -8.95
N LYS A 191 -15.88 -4.18 -8.35
CA LYS A 191 -15.11 -2.94 -8.59
C LYS A 191 -13.61 -3.21 -8.64
N THR A 192 -12.92 -2.41 -9.43
CA THR A 192 -11.45 -2.30 -9.44
C THR A 192 -11.11 -1.01 -8.72
N TYR A 193 -10.52 -1.10 -7.53
CA TYR A 193 -10.16 0.04 -6.69
C TYR A 193 -8.67 0.09 -6.41
N ASP A 194 -8.06 -1.07 -6.20
CA ASP A 194 -6.67 -1.20 -5.80
C ASP A 194 -5.77 -1.35 -7.03
N ASN A 195 -4.62 -0.69 -6.99
CA ASN A 195 -3.63 -0.82 -8.06
C ASN A 195 -2.20 -0.55 -7.57
N LEU A 196 -1.22 -0.88 -8.41
CA LEU A 196 0.17 -0.47 -8.34
C LEU A 196 0.46 0.28 -9.63
N VAL A 197 0.98 1.51 -9.51
CA VAL A 197 1.26 2.43 -10.63
C VAL A 197 2.73 2.81 -10.58
N PHE A 198 3.45 2.69 -11.68
CA PHE A 198 4.89 2.93 -11.76
C PHE A 198 5.31 3.28 -13.18
N GLU A 199 6.52 3.81 -13.37
CA GLU A 199 7.10 4.00 -14.70
C GLU A 199 7.72 2.69 -15.19
N ARG A 200 7.33 2.26 -16.39
CA ARG A 200 7.69 0.95 -16.93
C ARG A 200 9.18 0.81 -17.25
N THR A 201 9.79 1.87 -17.77
CA THR A 201 11.20 1.82 -18.24
C THR A 201 12.18 1.96 -17.08
N THR A 202 11.84 2.67 -16.01
CA THR A 202 12.68 2.76 -14.83
C THR A 202 12.54 1.51 -13.97
N THR A 203 11.32 1.02 -13.71
CA THR A 203 11.07 -0.19 -12.91
C THR A 203 11.26 -1.46 -13.76
N ALA A 204 12.50 -1.67 -14.21
CA ALA A 204 12.88 -2.79 -15.08
C ALA A 204 12.74 -4.16 -14.39
N GLU A 205 12.76 -4.20 -13.06
CA GLU A 205 12.56 -5.38 -12.21
C GLU A 205 11.14 -5.93 -12.24
N TYR A 206 10.18 -5.16 -12.78
CA TYR A 206 8.81 -5.63 -12.90
C TYR A 206 8.71 -6.82 -13.86
N THR A 207 8.43 -7.97 -13.32
CA THR A 207 8.39 -9.25 -14.06
C THR A 207 7.14 -9.44 -14.91
N GLY A 208 6.18 -8.51 -14.86
CA GLY A 208 4.86 -8.66 -15.49
C GLY A 208 3.90 -9.58 -14.74
N ARG A 209 4.31 -10.13 -13.60
CA ARG A 209 3.48 -11.03 -12.78
C ARG A 209 2.72 -10.22 -11.73
N TRP A 210 1.42 -10.33 -11.76
CA TRP A 210 0.51 -9.72 -10.79
C TRP A 210 -0.71 -10.60 -10.57
N GLY A 211 -1.49 -10.30 -9.56
CA GLY A 211 -2.74 -11.01 -9.28
C GLY A 211 -3.53 -10.36 -8.18
N VAL A 212 -4.77 -10.81 -8.03
CA VAL A 212 -5.64 -10.46 -6.90
C VAL A 212 -5.83 -11.71 -6.06
N LEU A 213 -5.43 -11.64 -4.78
CA LEU A 213 -5.61 -12.74 -3.85
C LEU A 213 -7.08 -12.88 -3.48
N ASP A 214 -7.70 -13.95 -3.93
CA ASP A 214 -9.07 -14.27 -3.58
C ASP A 214 -9.12 -15.00 -2.23
N LEU A 215 -9.54 -14.28 -1.20
CA LEU A 215 -9.63 -14.82 0.17
C LEU A 215 -10.59 -16.01 0.28
N GLN A 216 -11.69 -16.00 -0.49
CA GLN A 216 -12.68 -17.08 -0.47
C GLN A 216 -12.07 -18.39 -0.99
N SER A 217 -11.49 -18.38 -2.18
CA SER A 217 -10.89 -19.58 -2.78
C SER A 217 -9.60 -20.02 -2.10
N THR A 218 -8.76 -19.04 -1.67
CA THR A 218 -7.45 -19.35 -1.09
C THR A 218 -7.54 -19.92 0.32
N TYR A 219 -8.48 -19.40 1.14
CA TYR A 219 -8.60 -19.78 2.55
C TYR A 219 -9.92 -20.48 2.89
N GLY A 220 -10.74 -20.82 1.89
CA GLY A 220 -12.02 -21.51 2.08
C GLY A 220 -13.08 -20.68 2.82
N LEU A 221 -13.02 -19.33 2.69
CA LEU A 221 -13.92 -18.45 3.41
C LEU A 221 -15.23 -18.26 2.64
N SER A 222 -16.34 -18.17 3.38
CA SER A 222 -17.58 -17.61 2.84
C SER A 222 -17.40 -16.12 2.51
N LEU A 223 -18.27 -15.57 1.66
CA LEU A 223 -18.25 -14.13 1.38
C LEU A 223 -18.39 -13.29 2.65
N GLN A 224 -19.26 -13.71 3.57
CA GLN A 224 -19.47 -13.01 4.85
C GLN A 224 -18.17 -12.98 5.68
N GLN A 225 -17.47 -14.11 5.79
CA GLN A 225 -16.18 -14.18 6.50
C GLN A 225 -15.09 -13.34 5.82
N ALA A 226 -15.06 -13.31 4.48
CA ALA A 226 -14.10 -12.52 3.74
C ALA A 226 -14.34 -11.00 3.84
N LEU A 227 -15.56 -10.58 4.20
CA LEU A 227 -15.95 -9.18 4.43
C LEU A 227 -15.68 -8.71 5.88
N GLU A 228 -15.41 -9.60 6.79
CA GLU A 228 -15.07 -9.28 8.19
C GLU A 228 -13.67 -8.67 8.34
#